data_df14f9d18cfc471c3dae1e1fafc8ab4b
#
_entry.id   df14f9d18cfc471c3dae1e1fafc8ab4b
#
_cell.length_a   1.000
_cell.length_b   1.000
_cell.length_c   1.000
_cell.angle_alpha   90.00
_cell.angle_beta   90.00
_cell.angle_gamma   90.00
#
_symmetry.space_group_name_H-M   'P 1'
#
loop_
_entity.id
_entity.type
_entity.pdbx_description
1 polymer ?
#
loop_
_entity_poly.entity_id
_entity_poly.type
_entity_poly.pdbx_seq_one_letter_code
_entity_poly.pdbx_strand_id
1 'polypeptide(L)'
;CLLLLMYQRKGNSIFRVWKRKDSAVNQLIFGMIGMAMCQMTYFLAIQESNPGTATVIQYSAPILIMVFFVLVEKRFPKKEEVLVLAAVIVGIFLLATHGSIKNLVITNAALFWGLLSAFAFAVYNVQPKKLLDEFGTLETTGWGMFVGGVLVTPFTKVWSVPGHWDIMTVAMTIGVVFLGTIVAFSCYLHGISMLGPVQGSMLGCVEPLVATILSATVLGQAFGMIDVVGILCIVGAVTALTVVDA
;
A
#
# COMPACT_ATOMS: atom_id res chain seq x y z
N CYS A 1 7.70 -8.69 -16.41
CA CYS A 1 7.82 -10.08 -15.93
C CYS A 1 6.44 -10.72 -15.70
N LEU A 2 5.56 -10.18 -14.84
CA LEU A 2 4.29 -10.81 -14.47
C LEU A 2 3.38 -11.03 -15.69
N LEU A 3 3.20 -10.02 -16.54
CA LEU A 3 2.41 -10.14 -17.77
C LEU A 3 2.99 -11.13 -18.77
N LEU A 4 4.33 -11.25 -18.87
CA LEU A 4 4.97 -12.24 -19.72
C LEU A 4 4.71 -13.67 -19.24
N LEU A 5 4.82 -13.91 -17.92
CA LEU A 5 4.49 -15.22 -17.33
C LEU A 5 3.01 -15.57 -17.52
N MET A 6 2.13 -14.60 -17.39
CA MET A 6 0.70 -14.78 -17.63
C MET A 6 0.42 -15.07 -19.12
N TYR A 7 1.10 -14.38 -20.02
CA TYR A 7 0.97 -14.61 -21.46
C TYR A 7 1.38 -16.04 -21.84
N GLN A 8 2.47 -16.56 -21.27
CA GLN A 8 2.90 -17.95 -21.48
C GLN A 8 1.86 -18.98 -21.00
N ARG A 9 1.13 -18.65 -19.90
CA ARG A 9 0.12 -19.56 -19.34
C ARG A 9 -1.26 -19.44 -19.99
N LYS A 10 -1.72 -18.23 -20.28
CA LYS A 10 -3.08 -17.91 -20.71
C LYS A 10 -3.16 -17.39 -22.17
N GLY A 11 -2.02 -17.19 -22.85
CA GLY A 11 -1.97 -16.63 -24.20
C GLY A 11 -2.67 -15.26 -24.28
N ASN A 12 -3.36 -15.01 -25.40
CA ASN A 12 -4.06 -13.73 -25.64
C ASN A 12 -5.20 -13.44 -24.67
N SER A 13 -5.54 -14.34 -23.76
CA SER A 13 -6.64 -14.11 -22.80
C SER A 13 -6.32 -13.02 -21.79
N ILE A 14 -5.04 -12.69 -21.55
CA ILE A 14 -4.62 -11.59 -20.68
C ILE A 14 -5.08 -10.20 -21.19
N PHE A 15 -5.39 -10.09 -22.49
CA PHE A 15 -5.90 -8.84 -23.08
C PHE A 15 -7.41 -8.68 -22.94
N ARG A 16 -8.12 -9.59 -22.26
CA ARG A 16 -9.57 -9.51 -22.07
C ARG A 16 -10.01 -8.24 -21.35
N VAL A 17 -9.20 -7.76 -20.40
CA VAL A 17 -9.45 -6.50 -19.67
C VAL A 17 -9.61 -5.31 -20.62
N TRP A 18 -8.88 -5.30 -21.74
CA TRP A 18 -8.90 -4.21 -22.73
C TRP A 18 -10.00 -4.31 -23.79
N LYS A 19 -10.69 -5.47 -23.88
CA LYS A 19 -11.76 -5.68 -24.87
C LYS A 19 -13.07 -5.00 -24.48
N ARG A 20 -13.29 -4.72 -23.22
CA ARG A 20 -14.49 -4.04 -22.71
C ARG A 20 -14.10 -2.67 -22.19
N LYS A 21 -14.80 -1.62 -22.66
CA LYS A 21 -14.54 -0.23 -22.27
C LYS A 21 -14.55 -0.03 -20.76
N ASP A 22 -15.55 -0.60 -20.07
CA ASP A 22 -15.68 -0.46 -18.61
C ASP A 22 -14.48 -1.07 -17.86
N SER A 23 -14.06 -2.26 -18.23
CA SER A 23 -12.89 -2.92 -17.62
C SER A 23 -11.61 -2.17 -17.94
N ALA A 24 -11.44 -1.69 -19.19
CA ALA A 24 -10.26 -0.91 -19.59
C ALA A 24 -10.16 0.40 -18.82
N VAL A 25 -11.27 1.15 -18.68
CA VAL A 25 -11.30 2.39 -17.89
C VAL A 25 -10.98 2.11 -16.42
N ASN A 26 -11.59 1.08 -15.83
CA ASN A 26 -11.30 0.69 -14.46
C ASN A 26 -9.84 0.28 -14.25
N GLN A 27 -9.25 -0.43 -15.22
CA GLN A 27 -7.83 -0.81 -15.18
C GLN A 27 -6.90 0.40 -15.31
N LEU A 28 -7.25 1.39 -16.14
CA LEU A 28 -6.52 2.65 -16.24
C LEU A 28 -6.60 3.44 -14.92
N ILE A 29 -7.79 3.59 -14.35
CA ILE A 29 -7.97 4.27 -13.04
C ILE A 29 -7.12 3.58 -11.96
N PHE A 30 -7.16 2.24 -11.91
CA PHE A 30 -6.37 1.47 -10.96
C PHE A 30 -4.86 1.70 -11.14
N GLY A 31 -4.36 1.62 -12.39
CA GLY A 31 -2.93 1.83 -12.66
C GLY A 31 -2.46 3.26 -12.42
N MET A 32 -3.28 4.25 -12.82
CA MET A 32 -2.91 5.67 -12.71
C MET A 32 -3.07 6.21 -11.29
N ILE A 33 -4.24 6.00 -10.68
CA ILE A 33 -4.54 6.55 -9.34
C ILE A 33 -4.10 5.57 -8.27
N GLY A 34 -4.58 4.34 -8.32
CA GLY A 34 -4.28 3.34 -7.30
C GLY A 34 -2.80 3.01 -7.20
N MET A 35 -2.10 2.85 -8.32
CA MET A 35 -0.68 2.46 -8.32
C MET A 35 0.27 3.64 -8.46
N ALA A 36 0.22 4.37 -9.60
CA ALA A 36 1.19 5.42 -9.88
C ALA A 36 1.08 6.61 -8.92
N MET A 37 -0.13 7.19 -8.80
CA MET A 37 -0.35 8.35 -7.95
C MET A 37 -0.07 8.02 -6.47
N CYS A 38 -0.51 6.85 -5.98
CA CYS A 38 -0.26 6.42 -4.61
C CYS A 38 1.24 6.41 -4.28
N GLN A 39 2.07 5.79 -5.12
CA GLN A 39 3.50 5.73 -4.91
C GLN A 39 4.19 7.09 -5.05
N MET A 40 3.85 7.85 -6.11
CA MET A 40 4.46 9.17 -6.33
C MET A 40 4.17 10.13 -5.18
N THR A 41 2.92 10.23 -4.75
CA THR A 41 2.55 11.16 -3.68
C THR A 41 3.11 10.74 -2.33
N TYR A 42 3.26 9.44 -2.08
CA TYR A 42 3.93 8.93 -0.89
C TYR A 42 5.42 9.33 -0.87
N PHE A 43 6.15 9.14 -1.98
CA PHE A 43 7.54 9.56 -2.05
C PHE A 43 7.70 11.09 -1.96
N LEU A 44 6.80 11.87 -2.53
CA LEU A 44 6.78 13.33 -2.36
C LEU A 44 6.53 13.72 -0.90
N ALA A 45 5.61 13.03 -0.21
CA ALA A 45 5.40 13.24 1.22
C ALA A 45 6.67 12.93 2.05
N ILE A 46 7.42 11.88 1.69
CA ILE A 46 8.70 11.56 2.33
C ILE A 46 9.73 12.67 2.09
N GLN A 47 9.83 13.19 0.87
CA GLN A 47 10.77 14.27 0.54
C GLN A 47 10.50 15.56 1.33
N GLU A 48 9.22 15.87 1.58
CA GLU A 48 8.78 17.06 2.31
C GLU A 48 8.75 16.85 3.84
N SER A 49 9.02 15.64 4.30
CA SER A 49 9.01 15.29 5.72
C SER A 49 10.06 14.23 6.05
N ASN A 50 9.59 13.06 6.45
CA ASN A 50 10.38 11.84 6.64
C ASN A 50 9.48 10.60 6.45
N PRO A 51 10.07 9.39 6.30
CA PRO A 51 9.28 8.17 6.09
C PRO A 51 8.23 7.91 7.18
N GLY A 52 8.55 8.18 8.44
CA GLY A 52 7.62 8.01 9.57
C GLY A 52 6.39 8.90 9.46
N THR A 53 6.59 10.21 9.23
CA THR A 53 5.50 11.17 9.05
C THR A 53 4.63 10.82 7.84
N ALA A 54 5.24 10.55 6.69
CA ALA A 54 4.53 10.18 5.48
C ALA A 54 3.67 8.92 5.69
N THR A 55 4.22 7.91 6.38
CA THR A 55 3.52 6.66 6.71
C THR A 55 2.33 6.91 7.63
N VAL A 56 2.47 7.69 8.71
CA VAL A 56 1.36 8.03 9.61
C VAL A 56 0.21 8.68 8.84
N ILE A 57 0.53 9.63 7.96
CA ILE A 57 -0.50 10.34 7.18
C ILE A 57 -1.15 9.38 6.17
N GLN A 58 -0.39 8.58 5.44
CA GLN A 58 -0.92 7.63 4.45
C GLN A 58 -1.82 6.58 5.10
N TYR A 59 -1.48 6.07 6.28
CA TYR A 59 -2.31 5.10 7.00
C TYR A 59 -3.58 5.69 7.64
N SER A 60 -3.92 6.95 7.34
CA SER A 60 -5.29 7.46 7.50
C SER A 60 -6.25 6.89 6.43
N ALA A 61 -5.75 6.22 5.39
CA ALA A 61 -6.55 5.62 4.31
C ALA A 61 -7.65 4.66 4.80
N PRO A 62 -7.47 3.76 5.78
CA PRO A 62 -8.56 2.94 6.31
C PRO A 62 -9.75 3.76 6.84
N ILE A 63 -9.49 4.97 7.38
CA ILE A 63 -10.57 5.91 7.78
C ILE A 63 -11.34 6.34 6.54
N LEU A 64 -10.63 6.74 5.48
CA LEU A 64 -11.26 7.16 4.21
C LEU A 64 -12.07 6.03 3.59
N ILE A 65 -11.59 4.80 3.65
CA ILE A 65 -12.30 3.61 3.17
C ILE A 65 -13.58 3.39 4.00
N MET A 66 -13.52 3.44 5.33
CA MET A 66 -14.71 3.36 6.18
C MET A 66 -15.73 4.44 5.85
N VAL A 67 -15.29 5.69 5.76
CA VAL A 67 -16.17 6.83 5.41
C VAL A 67 -16.81 6.60 4.04
N PHE A 68 -16.05 6.11 3.06
CA PHE A 68 -16.60 5.77 1.75
C PHE A 68 -17.74 4.74 1.84
N PHE A 69 -17.57 3.64 2.58
CA PHE A 69 -18.61 2.62 2.74
C PHE A 69 -19.84 3.14 3.51
N VAL A 70 -19.64 4.03 4.48
CA VAL A 70 -20.77 4.70 5.18
C VAL A 70 -21.57 5.57 4.21
N LEU A 71 -20.89 6.37 3.38
CA LEU A 71 -21.55 7.31 2.48
C LEU A 71 -22.19 6.65 1.26
N VAL A 72 -21.52 5.67 0.67
CA VAL A 72 -21.94 5.05 -0.61
C VAL A 72 -22.84 3.83 -0.38
N GLU A 73 -22.45 2.94 0.51
CA GLU A 73 -23.18 1.69 0.77
C GLU A 73 -24.11 1.77 2.00
N LYS A 74 -24.08 2.92 2.73
CA LYS A 74 -24.80 3.13 4.00
C LYS A 74 -24.49 2.02 5.03
N ARG A 75 -23.31 1.44 4.93
CA ARG A 75 -22.80 0.44 5.86
C ARG A 75 -22.10 1.15 7.01
N PHE A 76 -22.74 1.21 8.16
CA PHE A 76 -22.12 1.72 9.37
C PHE A 76 -21.05 0.74 9.88
N PRO A 77 -19.87 1.24 10.33
CA PRO A 77 -18.84 0.38 10.87
C PRO A 77 -19.32 -0.28 12.18
N LYS A 78 -18.90 -1.51 12.38
CA LYS A 78 -19.09 -2.19 13.68
C LYS A 78 -18.22 -1.49 14.72
N LYS A 79 -18.62 -1.55 16.00
CA LYS A 79 -17.84 -0.96 17.11
C LYS A 79 -16.42 -1.54 17.16
N GLU A 80 -16.30 -2.82 16.87
CA GLU A 80 -15.05 -3.57 16.83
C GLU A 80 -14.12 -3.02 15.71
N GLU A 81 -14.65 -2.75 14.52
CA GLU A 81 -13.88 -2.17 13.41
C GLU A 81 -13.33 -0.78 13.79
N VAL A 82 -14.11 0.03 14.50
CA VAL A 82 -13.67 1.36 14.96
C VAL A 82 -12.58 1.23 16.03
N LEU A 83 -12.72 0.31 16.99
CA LEU A 83 -11.72 0.08 18.04
C LEU A 83 -10.40 -0.44 17.44
N VAL A 84 -10.49 -1.41 16.53
CA VAL A 84 -9.31 -1.93 15.81
C VAL A 84 -8.61 -0.83 15.05
N LEU A 85 -9.36 -0.01 14.30
CA LEU A 85 -8.80 1.11 13.55
C LEU A 85 -8.10 2.12 14.47
N ALA A 86 -8.72 2.47 15.59
CA ALA A 86 -8.11 3.38 16.56
C ALA A 86 -6.80 2.80 17.14
N ALA A 87 -6.78 1.51 17.51
CA ALA A 87 -5.60 0.85 18.03
C ALA A 87 -4.47 0.76 16.98
N VAL A 88 -4.80 0.48 15.71
CA VAL A 88 -3.85 0.48 14.60
C VAL A 88 -3.22 1.85 14.39
N ILE A 89 -4.03 2.91 14.37
CA ILE A 89 -3.54 4.28 14.18
C ILE A 89 -2.60 4.68 15.32
N VAL A 90 -2.97 4.38 16.57
CA VAL A 90 -2.10 4.62 17.73
C VAL A 90 -0.80 3.83 17.60
N GLY A 91 -0.86 2.56 17.23
CA GLY A 91 0.32 1.72 17.04
C GLY A 91 1.28 2.25 15.97
N ILE A 92 0.75 2.63 14.80
CA ILE A 92 1.54 3.25 13.71
C ILE A 92 2.17 4.57 14.17
N PHE A 93 1.39 5.40 14.86
CA PHE A 93 1.89 6.66 15.40
C PHE A 93 3.06 6.44 16.37
N LEU A 94 2.95 5.48 17.28
CA LEU A 94 4.01 5.15 18.23
C LEU A 94 5.27 4.64 17.51
N LEU A 95 5.13 3.74 16.53
CA LEU A 95 6.26 3.21 15.75
C LEU A 95 6.95 4.30 14.91
N ALA A 96 6.17 5.15 14.25
CA ALA A 96 6.71 6.19 13.38
C ALA A 96 7.38 7.34 14.13
N THR A 97 6.95 7.60 15.38
CA THR A 97 7.48 8.70 16.19
C THR A 97 8.51 8.27 17.21
N HIS A 98 8.64 6.96 17.49
CA HIS A 98 9.40 6.43 18.62
C HIS A 98 9.00 7.13 19.94
N GLY A 99 7.73 7.51 20.05
CA GLY A 99 7.15 8.23 21.20
C GLY A 99 7.48 9.72 21.30
N SER A 100 8.15 10.29 20.33
CA SER A 100 8.46 11.73 20.31
C SER A 100 7.75 12.45 19.16
N ILE A 101 6.76 13.27 19.50
CA ILE A 101 6.04 14.11 18.53
C ILE A 101 7.01 15.03 17.76
N LYS A 102 8.16 15.37 18.35
CA LYS A 102 9.18 16.17 17.69
C LYS A 102 9.82 15.51 16.47
N ASN A 103 9.69 14.20 16.33
CA ASN A 103 10.16 13.46 15.18
C ASN A 103 9.22 13.60 13.95
N LEU A 104 8.01 14.12 14.16
CA LEU A 104 7.10 14.42 13.07
C LEU A 104 7.44 15.77 12.42
N VAL A 105 7.80 15.70 11.16
CA VAL A 105 8.03 16.91 10.34
C VAL A 105 6.76 17.15 9.52
N ILE A 106 5.84 17.96 10.08
CA ILE A 106 4.56 18.25 9.44
C ILE A 106 4.66 19.64 8.78
N THR A 107 5.00 19.63 7.49
CA THR A 107 4.89 20.80 6.62
C THR A 107 3.55 20.80 5.89
N ASN A 108 3.10 21.95 5.39
CA ASN A 108 1.89 22.00 4.56
C ASN A 108 2.00 21.13 3.32
N ALA A 109 3.18 21.07 2.71
CA ALA A 109 3.45 20.21 1.55
C ALA A 109 3.40 18.72 1.93
N ALA A 110 4.03 18.32 3.04
CA ALA A 110 3.97 16.95 3.55
C ALA A 110 2.53 16.51 3.84
N LEU A 111 1.72 17.38 4.45
CA LEU A 111 0.33 17.11 4.72
C LEU A 111 -0.48 16.96 3.42
N PHE A 112 -0.30 17.85 2.45
CA PHE A 112 -0.97 17.77 1.16
C PHE A 112 -0.64 16.47 0.40
N TRP A 113 0.66 16.16 0.24
CA TRP A 113 1.09 14.95 -0.46
C TRP A 113 0.72 13.67 0.29
N GLY A 114 0.81 13.70 1.62
CA GLY A 114 0.45 12.56 2.48
C GLY A 114 -1.05 12.25 2.43
N LEU A 115 -1.92 13.27 2.51
CA LEU A 115 -3.38 13.07 2.39
C LEU A 115 -3.78 12.64 0.97
N LEU A 116 -3.12 13.18 -0.05
CA LEU A 116 -3.34 12.74 -1.44
C LEU A 116 -2.90 11.29 -1.62
N SER A 117 -1.81 10.88 -0.98
CA SER A 117 -1.35 9.48 -0.94
C SER A 117 -2.35 8.59 -0.21
N ALA A 118 -2.90 9.02 0.94
CA ALA A 118 -3.93 8.29 1.66
C ALA A 118 -5.21 8.10 0.81
N PHE A 119 -5.62 9.14 0.08
CA PHE A 119 -6.74 9.03 -0.86
C PHE A 119 -6.44 8.04 -1.99
N ALA A 120 -5.26 8.14 -2.62
CA ALA A 120 -4.86 7.22 -3.68
C ALA A 120 -4.75 5.78 -3.17
N PHE A 121 -4.28 5.57 -1.95
CA PHE A 121 -4.22 4.27 -1.30
C PHE A 121 -5.62 3.73 -0.97
N ALA A 122 -6.57 4.60 -0.61
CA ALA A 122 -7.97 4.18 -0.46
C ALA A 122 -8.57 3.74 -1.80
N VAL A 123 -8.31 4.47 -2.90
CA VAL A 123 -8.71 4.07 -4.25
C VAL A 123 -8.06 2.74 -4.64
N TYR A 124 -6.77 2.55 -4.36
CA TYR A 124 -6.05 1.30 -4.59
C TYR A 124 -6.70 0.09 -3.92
N ASN A 125 -7.27 0.27 -2.73
CA ASN A 125 -7.94 -0.79 -1.97
C ASN A 125 -9.38 -1.08 -2.44
N VAL A 126 -10.13 -0.04 -2.79
CA VAL A 126 -11.58 -0.16 -3.06
C VAL A 126 -11.89 -0.42 -4.53
N GLN A 127 -11.22 0.32 -5.41
CA GLN A 127 -11.55 0.38 -6.83
C GLN A 127 -11.31 -0.93 -7.60
N PRO A 128 -10.23 -1.71 -7.36
CA PRO A 128 -9.93 -2.89 -8.19
C PRO A 128 -10.81 -4.10 -7.92
N LYS A 129 -11.73 -4.07 -6.93
CA LYS A 129 -12.52 -5.24 -6.54
C LYS A 129 -13.15 -5.97 -7.72
N LYS A 130 -13.86 -5.23 -8.60
CA LYS A 130 -14.50 -5.83 -9.80
C LYS A 130 -13.47 -6.43 -10.77
N LEU A 131 -12.30 -5.81 -10.91
CA LEU A 131 -11.22 -6.32 -11.75
C LEU A 131 -10.60 -7.59 -11.16
N LEU A 132 -10.40 -7.62 -9.84
CA LEU A 132 -9.88 -8.77 -9.12
C LEU A 132 -10.81 -9.97 -9.24
N ASP A 133 -12.13 -9.76 -9.11
CA ASP A 133 -13.14 -10.80 -9.21
C ASP A 133 -13.26 -11.35 -10.65
N GLU A 134 -13.19 -10.49 -11.68
CA GLU A 134 -13.39 -10.88 -13.09
C GLU A 134 -12.11 -11.44 -13.75
N PHE A 135 -10.95 -10.81 -13.52
CA PHE A 135 -9.70 -11.13 -14.22
C PHE A 135 -8.66 -11.80 -13.32
N GLY A 136 -8.86 -11.75 -12.01
CA GLY A 136 -7.95 -12.29 -11.01
C GLY A 136 -6.82 -11.33 -10.64
N THR A 137 -6.18 -11.64 -9.52
CA THR A 137 -5.18 -10.75 -8.88
C THR A 137 -3.96 -10.50 -9.76
N LEU A 138 -3.37 -11.55 -10.33
CA LEU A 138 -2.12 -11.43 -11.08
C LEU A 138 -2.27 -10.60 -12.36
N GLU A 139 -3.40 -10.76 -13.06
CA GLU A 139 -3.68 -10.03 -14.31
C GLU A 139 -3.94 -8.54 -14.00
N THR A 140 -4.79 -8.26 -13.01
CA THR A 140 -5.11 -6.90 -12.56
C THR A 140 -3.86 -6.18 -12.06
N THR A 141 -3.05 -6.84 -11.21
CA THR A 141 -1.80 -6.28 -10.68
C THR A 141 -0.79 -6.01 -11.79
N GLY A 142 -0.59 -6.99 -12.68
CA GLY A 142 0.37 -6.87 -13.77
C GLY A 142 0.07 -5.71 -14.72
N TRP A 143 -1.20 -5.56 -15.12
CA TRP A 143 -1.62 -4.42 -15.95
C TRP A 143 -1.60 -3.10 -15.18
N GLY A 144 -1.97 -3.11 -13.88
CA GLY A 144 -1.87 -1.92 -13.03
C GLY A 144 -0.44 -1.40 -12.91
N MET A 145 0.52 -2.30 -12.65
CA MET A 145 1.95 -1.96 -12.60
C MET A 145 2.47 -1.45 -13.96
N PHE A 146 2.05 -2.07 -15.06
CA PHE A 146 2.46 -1.64 -16.39
C PHE A 146 1.95 -0.23 -16.72
N VAL A 147 0.66 0.02 -16.52
CA VAL A 147 0.05 1.35 -16.73
C VAL A 147 0.69 2.39 -15.81
N GLY A 148 0.84 2.08 -14.53
CA GLY A 148 1.49 2.97 -13.56
C GLY A 148 2.95 3.27 -13.93
N GLY A 149 3.71 2.25 -14.32
CA GLY A 149 5.10 2.42 -14.75
C GLY A 149 5.25 3.28 -15.99
N VAL A 150 4.42 3.05 -17.02
CA VAL A 150 4.41 3.88 -18.24
C VAL A 150 4.09 5.35 -17.91
N LEU A 151 3.15 5.58 -16.98
CA LEU A 151 2.81 6.94 -16.58
C LEU A 151 3.94 7.64 -15.80
N VAL A 152 4.58 6.95 -14.88
CA VAL A 152 5.59 7.54 -13.98
C VAL A 152 6.93 7.76 -14.68
N THR A 153 7.32 6.88 -15.60
CA THR A 153 8.62 6.90 -16.28
C THR A 153 8.99 8.25 -16.90
N PRO A 154 8.11 8.98 -17.63
CA PRO A 154 8.45 10.29 -18.19
C PRO A 154 8.76 11.36 -17.14
N PHE A 155 8.05 11.32 -16.00
CA PHE A 155 8.21 12.31 -14.94
C PHE A 155 9.48 12.08 -14.12
N THR A 156 9.86 10.83 -13.89
CA THR A 156 11.04 10.47 -13.09
C THR A 156 12.34 10.47 -13.88
N LYS A 157 12.27 10.56 -15.22
CA LYS A 157 13.44 10.55 -16.12
C LYS A 157 14.45 9.47 -15.73
N VAL A 158 13.96 8.24 -15.52
CA VAL A 158 14.77 7.11 -14.98
C VAL A 158 16.05 6.85 -15.77
N TRP A 159 16.08 7.22 -17.06
CA TRP A 159 17.26 7.09 -17.92
C TRP A 159 18.38 8.12 -17.64
N SER A 160 18.10 9.15 -16.87
CA SER A 160 19.07 10.21 -16.52
C SER A 160 19.64 10.07 -15.10
N VAL A 161 19.17 9.09 -14.33
CA VAL A 161 19.63 8.86 -12.96
C VAL A 161 21.02 8.22 -13.00
N PRO A 162 22.07 8.91 -12.49
CA PRO A 162 23.39 8.30 -12.39
C PRO A 162 23.35 7.14 -11.38
N GLY A 163 23.87 6.01 -11.77
CA GLY A 163 23.92 4.84 -10.90
C GLY A 163 25.17 4.00 -11.18
N HIS A 164 25.75 3.44 -10.11
CA HIS A 164 26.77 2.41 -10.24
C HIS A 164 26.10 1.03 -10.30
N TRP A 165 26.33 0.33 -11.41
CA TRP A 165 25.77 -0.99 -11.63
C TRP A 165 26.83 -2.04 -11.29
N ASP A 166 26.94 -2.34 -10.01
CA ASP A 166 27.69 -3.49 -9.53
C ASP A 166 26.78 -4.72 -9.31
N ILE A 167 27.37 -5.88 -9.07
CA ILE A 167 26.61 -7.11 -8.89
C ILE A 167 25.65 -7.06 -7.70
N MET A 168 26.02 -6.32 -6.65
CA MET A 168 25.21 -6.14 -5.45
C MET A 168 24.00 -5.28 -5.74
N THR A 169 24.17 -4.16 -6.45
CA THR A 169 23.08 -3.27 -6.87
C THR A 169 22.08 -4.02 -7.77
N VAL A 170 22.56 -4.82 -8.71
CA VAL A 170 21.71 -5.64 -9.58
C VAL A 170 20.94 -6.68 -8.76
N ALA A 171 21.60 -7.39 -7.85
CA ALA A 171 20.95 -8.39 -7.00
C ALA A 171 19.87 -7.76 -6.09
N MET A 172 20.17 -6.63 -5.46
CA MET A 172 19.20 -5.89 -4.64
C MET A 172 18.03 -5.37 -5.46
N THR A 173 18.29 -4.83 -6.65
CA THR A 173 17.22 -4.37 -7.56
C THR A 173 16.30 -5.54 -7.96
N ILE A 174 16.84 -6.68 -8.31
CA ILE A 174 16.04 -7.88 -8.60
C ILE A 174 15.23 -8.31 -7.38
N GLY A 175 15.82 -8.30 -6.19
CA GLY A 175 15.13 -8.59 -4.92
C GLY A 175 13.94 -7.66 -4.68
N VAL A 176 14.13 -6.35 -4.81
CA VAL A 176 13.06 -5.34 -4.65
C VAL A 176 11.97 -5.51 -5.70
N VAL A 177 12.34 -5.73 -6.97
CA VAL A 177 11.34 -5.92 -8.05
C VAL A 177 10.56 -7.22 -7.86
N PHE A 178 11.21 -8.32 -7.52
CA PHE A 178 10.55 -9.62 -7.42
C PHE A 178 9.79 -9.76 -6.09
N LEU A 179 10.49 -9.65 -4.96
CA LEU A 179 9.89 -9.85 -3.63
C LEU A 179 9.09 -8.63 -3.19
N GLY A 180 9.71 -7.45 -3.21
CA GLY A 180 9.10 -6.22 -2.70
C GLY A 180 7.99 -5.65 -3.60
N THR A 181 7.94 -6.04 -4.87
CA THR A 181 6.93 -5.51 -5.79
C THR A 181 5.99 -6.60 -6.28
N ILE A 182 6.47 -7.58 -7.06
CA ILE A 182 5.58 -8.57 -7.69
C ILE A 182 4.87 -9.42 -6.64
N VAL A 183 5.62 -10.04 -5.72
CA VAL A 183 5.05 -10.91 -4.70
C VAL A 183 4.22 -10.11 -3.71
N ALA A 184 4.76 -9.02 -3.16
CA ALA A 184 4.09 -8.22 -2.13
C ALA A 184 2.74 -7.67 -2.61
N PHE A 185 2.70 -6.96 -3.75
CA PHE A 185 1.44 -6.42 -4.27
C PHE A 185 0.44 -7.50 -4.70
N SER A 186 0.93 -8.62 -5.25
CA SER A 186 0.04 -9.73 -5.62
C SER A 186 -0.59 -10.38 -4.39
N CYS A 187 0.18 -10.64 -3.33
CA CYS A 187 -0.32 -11.19 -2.08
C CYS A 187 -1.29 -10.22 -1.39
N TYR A 188 -0.94 -8.93 -1.35
CA TYR A 188 -1.79 -7.91 -0.73
C TYR A 188 -3.14 -7.78 -1.43
N LEU A 189 -3.17 -7.64 -2.76
CA LEU A 189 -4.41 -7.55 -3.53
C LEU A 189 -5.22 -8.86 -3.49
N HIS A 190 -4.54 -10.01 -3.38
CA HIS A 190 -5.24 -11.28 -3.15
C HIS A 190 -5.91 -11.30 -1.78
N GLY A 191 -5.24 -10.82 -0.74
CA GLY A 191 -5.83 -10.63 0.59
C GLY A 191 -7.07 -9.72 0.54
N ILE A 192 -6.99 -8.58 -0.15
CA ILE A 192 -8.13 -7.66 -0.35
C ILE A 192 -9.28 -8.35 -1.09
N SER A 193 -8.99 -9.17 -2.11
CA SER A 193 -10.05 -9.90 -2.85
C SER A 193 -10.80 -10.89 -1.97
N MET A 194 -10.14 -11.47 -0.97
CA MET A 194 -10.74 -12.43 -0.03
C MET A 194 -11.48 -11.76 1.13
N LEU A 195 -10.88 -10.76 1.75
CA LEU A 195 -11.34 -10.15 3.01
C LEU A 195 -12.14 -8.86 2.79
N GLY A 196 -12.03 -8.26 1.62
CA GLY A 196 -12.58 -6.96 1.31
C GLY A 196 -11.67 -5.79 1.68
N PRO A 197 -11.99 -4.57 1.18
CA PRO A 197 -11.10 -3.41 1.29
C PRO A 197 -10.88 -2.91 2.72
N VAL A 198 -11.90 -2.95 3.58
CA VAL A 198 -11.80 -2.46 4.96
C VAL A 198 -10.82 -3.31 5.75
N GLN A 199 -11.06 -4.62 5.84
CA GLN A 199 -10.21 -5.54 6.58
C GLN A 199 -8.82 -5.67 5.93
N GLY A 200 -8.75 -5.77 4.61
CA GLY A 200 -7.49 -5.82 3.87
C GLY A 200 -6.59 -4.61 4.14
N SER A 201 -7.15 -3.40 4.18
CA SER A 201 -6.38 -2.18 4.49
C SER A 201 -5.89 -2.14 5.94
N MET A 202 -6.69 -2.63 6.89
CA MET A 202 -6.28 -2.74 8.30
C MET A 202 -5.16 -3.77 8.49
N LEU A 203 -5.24 -4.93 7.81
CA LEU A 203 -4.17 -5.93 7.81
C LEU A 203 -2.89 -5.40 7.15
N GLY A 204 -2.99 -4.54 6.16
CA GLY A 204 -1.84 -3.84 5.57
C GLY A 204 -1.02 -3.04 6.57
N CYS A 205 -1.63 -2.60 7.68
CA CYS A 205 -0.94 -1.88 8.75
C CYS A 205 0.09 -2.75 9.53
N VAL A 206 0.20 -4.03 9.24
CA VAL A 206 1.30 -4.89 9.69
C VAL A 206 2.63 -4.53 9.00
N GLU A 207 2.59 -3.87 7.84
CA GLU A 207 3.79 -3.46 7.11
C GLU A 207 4.77 -2.60 7.94
N PRO A 208 4.35 -1.48 8.59
CA PRO A 208 5.25 -0.70 9.44
C PRO A 208 5.82 -1.51 10.60
N LEU A 209 5.07 -2.46 11.14
CA LEU A 209 5.54 -3.35 12.19
C LEU A 209 6.70 -4.23 11.70
N VAL A 210 6.53 -4.89 10.57
CA VAL A 210 7.58 -5.72 9.97
C VAL A 210 8.80 -4.87 9.61
N ALA A 211 8.60 -3.67 9.04
CA ALA A 211 9.66 -2.74 8.72
C ALA A 211 10.46 -2.34 9.96
N THR A 212 9.79 -2.06 11.08
CA THR A 212 10.45 -1.71 12.36
C THR A 212 11.26 -2.88 12.93
N ILE A 213 10.71 -4.09 12.92
CA ILE A 213 11.42 -5.29 13.40
C ILE A 213 12.67 -5.56 12.55
N LEU A 214 12.55 -5.47 11.22
CA LEU A 214 13.68 -5.67 10.31
C LEU A 214 14.74 -4.57 10.48
N SER A 215 14.34 -3.32 10.66
CA SER A 215 15.26 -2.22 10.94
C SER A 215 16.05 -2.44 12.23
N ALA A 216 15.41 -2.94 13.28
CA ALA A 216 16.09 -3.25 14.53
C ALA A 216 17.03 -4.46 14.41
N THR A 217 16.58 -5.55 13.75
CA THR A 217 17.34 -6.81 13.71
C THR A 217 18.44 -6.82 12.65
N VAL A 218 18.20 -6.22 11.49
CA VAL A 218 19.12 -6.24 10.34
C VAL A 218 20.00 -4.99 10.28
N LEU A 219 19.42 -3.81 10.56
CA LEU A 219 20.14 -2.53 10.50
C LEU A 219 20.68 -2.07 11.86
N GLY A 220 20.41 -2.82 12.96
CA GLY A 220 20.91 -2.50 14.30
C GLY A 220 20.33 -1.20 14.88
N GLN A 221 19.17 -0.74 14.40
CA GLN A 221 18.53 0.45 14.94
C GLN A 221 18.06 0.22 16.37
N ALA A 222 18.20 1.23 17.22
CA ALA A 222 17.79 1.17 18.61
C ALA A 222 16.27 0.96 18.71
N PHE A 223 15.89 -0.02 19.53
CA PHE A 223 14.51 -0.42 19.75
C PHE A 223 14.08 0.00 21.16
N GLY A 224 13.11 0.88 21.25
CA GLY A 224 12.63 1.43 22.53
C GLY A 224 11.38 0.71 23.06
N MET A 225 11.08 0.91 24.34
CA MET A 225 9.86 0.39 24.97
C MET A 225 8.58 0.88 24.27
N ILE A 226 8.62 2.08 23.70
CA ILE A 226 7.49 2.67 22.98
C ILE A 226 7.22 1.91 21.69
N ASP A 227 8.27 1.46 21.00
CA ASP A 227 8.14 0.63 19.79
C ASP A 227 7.47 -0.71 20.13
N VAL A 228 7.82 -1.30 21.28
CA VAL A 228 7.15 -2.54 21.78
C VAL A 228 5.67 -2.30 22.01
N VAL A 229 5.27 -1.16 22.62
CA VAL A 229 3.87 -0.81 22.81
C VAL A 229 3.16 -0.62 21.48
N GLY A 230 3.78 0.07 20.52
CA GLY A 230 3.25 0.23 19.16
C GLY A 230 3.00 -1.11 18.45
N ILE A 231 3.96 -2.03 18.54
CA ILE A 231 3.84 -3.41 18.02
C ILE A 231 2.66 -4.13 18.68
N LEU A 232 2.57 -4.10 20.02
CA LEU A 232 1.48 -4.77 20.74
C LEU A 232 0.10 -4.21 20.37
N CYS A 233 -0.01 -2.89 20.14
CA CYS A 233 -1.24 -2.26 19.66
C CYS A 233 -1.64 -2.80 18.29
N ILE A 234 -0.72 -2.88 17.34
CA ILE A 234 -1.02 -3.37 15.98
C ILE A 234 -1.35 -4.86 16.00
N VAL A 235 -0.52 -5.69 16.65
CA VAL A 235 -0.74 -7.14 16.72
C VAL A 235 -2.05 -7.46 17.44
N GLY A 236 -2.32 -6.81 18.56
CA GLY A 236 -3.56 -6.96 19.29
C GLY A 236 -4.79 -6.57 18.48
N ALA A 237 -4.72 -5.44 17.77
CA ALA A 237 -5.78 -4.97 16.90
C ALA A 237 -6.06 -5.94 15.74
N VAL A 238 -5.01 -6.38 15.04
CA VAL A 238 -5.13 -7.33 13.92
C VAL A 238 -5.68 -8.68 14.40
N THR A 239 -5.21 -9.17 15.55
CA THR A 239 -5.74 -10.41 16.14
C THR A 239 -7.21 -10.26 16.52
N ALA A 240 -7.60 -9.13 17.13
CA ALA A 240 -8.99 -8.86 17.48
C ALA A 240 -9.89 -8.86 16.22
N LEU A 241 -9.41 -8.27 15.11
CA LEU A 241 -10.15 -8.23 13.84
C LEU A 241 -10.41 -9.64 13.29
N THR A 242 -9.41 -10.53 13.37
CA THR A 242 -9.54 -11.91 12.86
C THR A 242 -10.46 -12.79 13.74
N VAL A 243 -10.56 -12.50 15.03
CA VAL A 243 -11.44 -13.24 15.96
C VAL A 243 -12.91 -12.80 15.87
N VAL A 244 -13.15 -11.53 15.59
CA VAL A 244 -14.52 -10.98 15.51
C VAL A 244 -15.28 -11.47 14.26
N ASP A 245 -14.56 -11.82 13.21
CA ASP A 245 -15.15 -12.28 11.93
C ASP A 245 -15.14 -13.82 11.77
N ALA A 246 -14.63 -14.56 12.77
CA ALA A 246 -14.69 -16.02 12.83
C ALA A 246 -15.94 -16.49 13.57
#